data_dd19bd07b1141f788fa28d074c49a43b
#
_entry.id   dd19bd07b1141f788fa28d074c49a43b
#
_cell.length_a   1.000
_cell.length_b   1.000
_cell.length_c   1.000
_cell.angle_alpha   90.00
_cell.angle_beta   90.00
_cell.angle_gamma   90.00
#
_symmetry.space_group_name_H-M   'P 1'
#
loop_
_entity.id
_entity.type
_entity.pdbx_description
1 polymer ?
#
loop_
_entity_poly.entity_id
_entity_poly.type
_entity_poly.pdbx_seq_one_letter_code
_entity_poly.pdbx_strand_id
1 'polypeptide(L)'
;QECVSLFLYDMRTLALEIQAHVPTYARWLESADMAPAYAQHRLALQTLQSRQPTDRWILKTPNHLWHLEALLAAYPNARIIWTHRDPGPVITSLASLANAGQRPLTSRTDPRPTAEEWKRKCAFALGSAVDFDEKSEPGWCQHLHYESLMDDPLETVRGLYKHFGSEVSDLHARRMEAFLEHRPKDAFGHHRYDPADFGWTYEGLAEEFRHYTDRYHVHTEVRAD
;
A
#
# COMPACT_ATOMS: atom_id res chain seq x y z
N GLN A 1 9.71 -9.20 -4.38
CA GLN A 1 9.85 -7.74 -4.58
C GLN A 1 8.50 -7.15 -4.91
N GLU A 2 8.33 -5.87 -4.59
CA GLU A 2 7.11 -5.12 -4.89
C GLU A 2 7.25 -4.31 -6.18
N CYS A 3 6.13 -3.91 -6.79
CA CYS A 3 6.11 -3.07 -7.98
C CYS A 3 6.86 -1.74 -7.80
N VAL A 4 6.95 -1.21 -6.58
CA VAL A 4 7.71 0.02 -6.28
C VAL A 4 9.16 -0.05 -6.80
N SER A 5 9.76 -1.25 -6.79
CA SER A 5 11.11 -1.49 -7.33
C SER A 5 11.14 -1.45 -8.86
N LEU A 6 10.06 -1.83 -9.54
CA LEU A 6 9.98 -1.77 -10.99
C LEU A 6 9.80 -0.33 -11.49
N PHE A 7 9.15 0.52 -10.72
CA PHE A 7 9.02 1.95 -11.03
C PHE A 7 10.32 2.75 -10.91
N LEU A 8 11.36 2.19 -10.27
CA LEU A 8 12.70 2.80 -10.27
C LEU A 8 13.29 2.95 -11.69
N TYR A 9 12.95 2.07 -12.62
CA TYR A 9 13.44 2.17 -14.00
C TYR A 9 13.01 3.44 -14.73
N ASP A 10 11.90 4.03 -14.32
CA ASP A 10 11.38 5.27 -14.90
C ASP A 10 11.47 6.45 -13.91
N MET A 11 12.06 6.24 -12.75
CA MET A 11 12.21 7.24 -11.69
C MET A 11 10.89 7.85 -11.17
N ARG A 12 9.73 7.24 -11.43
CA ARG A 12 8.41 7.65 -10.90
C ARG A 12 7.98 6.70 -9.79
N THR A 13 8.60 6.84 -8.61
CA THR A 13 8.47 5.87 -7.52
C THR A 13 8.53 6.50 -6.13
N LEU A 14 7.72 5.98 -5.21
CA LEU A 14 7.80 6.34 -3.78
C LEU A 14 9.12 5.90 -3.12
N ALA A 15 9.87 4.98 -3.72
CA ALA A 15 11.11 4.46 -3.14
C ALA A 15 12.16 5.56 -2.89
N LEU A 16 12.20 6.58 -3.75
CA LEU A 16 13.13 7.71 -3.59
C LEU A 16 12.79 8.56 -2.37
N GLU A 17 11.51 8.73 -2.07
CA GLU A 17 11.03 9.52 -0.94
C GLU A 17 11.25 8.82 0.40
N ILE A 18 11.26 7.49 0.40
CA ILE A 18 11.64 6.71 1.60
C ILE A 18 13.13 6.88 1.90
N GLN A 19 13.98 7.04 0.88
CA GLN A 19 15.43 7.14 1.04
C GLN A 19 15.91 8.59 1.24
N ALA A 20 15.19 9.58 0.75
CA ALA A 20 15.58 10.99 0.83
C ALA A 20 14.37 11.90 1.03
N HIS A 21 14.57 12.98 1.78
CA HIS A 21 13.55 14.02 1.92
C HIS A 21 13.58 14.94 0.68
N VAL A 22 12.70 14.67 -0.27
CA VAL A 22 12.64 15.32 -1.59
C VAL A 22 11.24 15.87 -1.89
N PRO A 23 10.74 16.86 -1.13
CA PRO A 23 9.34 17.31 -1.20
C PRO A 23 8.95 17.87 -2.57
N THR A 24 9.89 18.48 -3.31
CA THR A 24 9.62 18.98 -4.66
C THR A 24 9.35 17.82 -5.63
N TYR A 25 10.14 16.75 -5.54
CA TYR A 25 9.90 15.55 -6.31
C TYR A 25 8.58 14.87 -5.91
N ALA A 26 8.28 14.81 -4.61
CA ALA A 26 7.03 14.24 -4.10
C ALA A 26 5.80 14.91 -4.73
N ARG A 27 5.76 16.25 -4.73
CA ARG A 27 4.66 17.02 -5.36
C ARG A 27 4.59 16.85 -6.87
N TRP A 28 5.73 16.79 -7.54
CA TRP A 28 5.76 16.50 -8.96
C TRP A 28 5.19 15.11 -9.25
N LEU A 29 5.57 14.09 -8.47
CA LEU A 29 5.10 12.72 -8.66
C LEU A 29 3.58 12.59 -8.51
N GLU A 30 2.95 13.35 -7.62
CA GLU A 30 1.50 13.34 -7.40
C GLU A 30 0.71 13.74 -8.65
N SER A 31 1.27 14.58 -9.51
CA SER A 31 0.65 15.06 -10.75
C SER A 31 1.33 14.55 -12.03
N ALA A 32 2.33 13.68 -11.89
CA ALA A 32 3.06 13.17 -13.03
C ALA A 32 2.20 12.25 -13.91
N ASP A 33 2.38 12.35 -15.22
CA ASP A 33 1.87 11.33 -16.14
C ASP A 33 2.56 9.98 -15.85
N MET A 34 1.80 9.01 -15.37
CA MET A 34 2.31 7.68 -15.04
C MET A 34 2.26 6.69 -16.21
N ALA A 35 1.75 7.06 -17.37
CA ALA A 35 1.68 6.16 -18.52
C ALA A 35 3.06 5.62 -18.92
N PRO A 36 4.16 6.43 -18.99
CA PRO A 36 5.49 5.91 -19.26
C PRO A 36 6.00 4.92 -18.19
N ALA A 37 5.74 5.22 -16.90
CA ALA A 37 6.15 4.35 -15.80
C ALA A 37 5.45 3.00 -15.86
N TYR A 38 4.13 2.97 -16.15
CA TYR A 38 3.40 1.73 -16.34
C TYR A 38 3.81 0.99 -17.62
N ALA A 39 4.21 1.67 -18.68
CA ALA A 39 4.78 1.03 -19.87
C ALA A 39 6.09 0.30 -19.52
N GLN A 40 7.00 0.91 -18.77
CA GLN A 40 8.23 0.28 -18.29
C GLN A 40 7.94 -0.87 -17.31
N HIS A 41 7.00 -0.68 -16.40
CA HIS A 41 6.53 -1.73 -15.50
C HIS A 41 6.03 -2.96 -16.26
N ARG A 42 5.21 -2.76 -17.30
CA ARG A 42 4.71 -3.84 -18.15
C ARG A 42 5.83 -4.54 -18.90
N LEU A 43 6.78 -3.81 -19.45
CA LEU A 43 7.95 -4.38 -20.14
C LEU A 43 8.80 -5.23 -19.18
N ALA A 44 9.00 -4.76 -17.94
CA ALA A 44 9.72 -5.54 -16.92
C ALA A 44 9.00 -6.85 -16.61
N LEU A 45 7.66 -6.83 -16.42
CA LEU A 45 6.87 -8.05 -16.20
C LEU A 45 6.95 -9.01 -17.39
N GLN A 46 6.86 -8.53 -18.63
CA GLN A 46 7.01 -9.33 -19.83
C GLN A 46 8.41 -9.98 -19.92
N THR A 47 9.45 -9.23 -19.56
CA THR A 47 10.83 -9.74 -19.50
C THR A 47 10.97 -10.85 -18.46
N LEU A 48 10.39 -10.69 -17.29
CA LEU A 48 10.38 -11.73 -16.25
C LEU A 48 9.59 -12.95 -16.71
N GLN A 49 8.44 -12.74 -17.31
CA GLN A 49 7.55 -13.82 -17.80
C GLN A 49 8.18 -14.62 -18.94
N SER A 50 9.03 -14.02 -19.77
CA SER A 50 9.73 -14.74 -20.84
C SER A 50 10.68 -15.82 -20.30
N ARG A 51 11.17 -15.65 -19.06
CA ARG A 51 12.06 -16.58 -18.37
C ARG A 51 11.33 -17.54 -17.43
N GLN A 52 10.21 -17.09 -16.88
CA GLN A 52 9.36 -17.87 -15.97
C GLN A 52 7.91 -17.69 -16.40
N PRO A 53 7.43 -18.49 -17.37
CA PRO A 53 6.05 -18.39 -17.84
C PRO A 53 5.06 -18.54 -16.68
N THR A 54 4.08 -17.64 -16.62
CA THR A 54 3.02 -17.67 -15.63
C THR A 54 1.72 -17.15 -16.24
N ASP A 55 0.61 -17.72 -15.83
CA ASP A 55 -0.72 -17.31 -16.29
C ASP A 55 -1.23 -16.09 -15.54
N ARG A 56 -0.65 -15.78 -14.37
CA ARG A 56 -1.12 -14.70 -13.51
C ARG A 56 0.02 -14.07 -12.72
N TRP A 57 0.00 -12.76 -12.60
CA TRP A 57 0.80 -12.00 -11.68
C TRP A 57 -0.03 -11.61 -10.46
N ILE A 58 0.56 -11.73 -9.27
CA ILE A 58 0.06 -11.10 -8.04
C ILE A 58 1.03 -9.97 -7.71
N LEU A 59 0.56 -8.75 -7.82
CA LEU A 59 1.36 -7.54 -7.73
C LEU A 59 0.90 -6.70 -6.54
N LYS A 60 1.81 -5.97 -5.92
CA LYS A 60 1.50 -5.08 -4.80
C LYS A 60 2.45 -3.90 -4.76
N THR A 61 1.91 -2.72 -4.56
CA THR A 61 2.63 -1.52 -4.11
C THR A 61 1.63 -0.46 -3.65
N PRO A 62 1.96 0.34 -2.63
CA PRO A 62 1.16 1.52 -2.31
C PRO A 62 1.11 2.53 -3.46
N ASN A 63 2.13 2.60 -4.33
CA ASN A 63 2.17 3.49 -5.50
C ASN A 63 0.89 3.48 -6.34
N HIS A 64 0.22 2.34 -6.46
CA HIS A 64 -0.97 2.22 -7.29
C HIS A 64 -2.13 3.10 -6.80
N LEU A 65 -2.23 3.33 -5.48
CA LEU A 65 -3.33 4.09 -4.89
C LEU A 65 -3.37 5.56 -5.35
N TRP A 66 -2.22 6.13 -5.68
CA TRP A 66 -2.12 7.51 -6.20
C TRP A 66 -2.52 7.64 -7.67
N HIS A 67 -2.54 6.53 -8.43
CA HIS A 67 -2.61 6.58 -9.89
C HIS A 67 -3.51 5.48 -10.45
N LEU A 68 -4.72 5.32 -9.89
CA LEU A 68 -5.66 4.26 -10.26
C LEU A 68 -6.10 4.33 -11.73
N GLU A 69 -6.32 5.53 -12.26
CA GLU A 69 -6.66 5.72 -13.67
C GLU A 69 -5.55 5.19 -14.60
N ALA A 70 -4.31 5.56 -14.31
CA ALA A 70 -3.15 5.12 -15.11
C ALA A 70 -2.90 3.61 -14.96
N LEU A 71 -3.12 3.06 -13.77
CA LEU A 71 -3.07 1.61 -13.53
C LEU A 71 -4.07 0.87 -14.41
N LEU A 72 -5.34 1.27 -14.37
CA LEU A 72 -6.41 0.60 -15.12
C LEU A 72 -6.30 0.82 -16.62
N ALA A 73 -5.80 1.98 -17.06
CA ALA A 73 -5.48 2.21 -18.47
C ALA A 73 -4.36 1.27 -18.97
N ALA A 74 -3.34 1.03 -18.16
CA ALA A 74 -2.25 0.12 -18.50
C ALA A 74 -2.64 -1.38 -18.42
N TYR A 75 -3.55 -1.71 -17.51
CA TYR A 75 -3.99 -3.07 -17.21
C TYR A 75 -5.52 -3.17 -17.12
N PRO A 76 -6.23 -3.06 -18.24
CA PRO A 76 -7.71 -2.99 -18.24
C PRO A 76 -8.39 -4.26 -17.69
N ASN A 77 -7.67 -5.38 -17.65
CA ASN A 77 -8.16 -6.64 -17.09
C ASN A 77 -7.63 -6.91 -15.66
N ALA A 78 -7.03 -5.92 -15.02
CA ALA A 78 -6.55 -6.09 -13.66
C ALA A 78 -7.73 -6.32 -12.70
N ARG A 79 -7.55 -7.26 -11.79
CA ARG A 79 -8.46 -7.50 -10.66
C ARG A 79 -7.86 -6.79 -9.46
N ILE A 80 -8.51 -5.73 -9.02
CA ILE A 80 -8.01 -4.89 -7.94
C ILE A 80 -8.57 -5.38 -6.61
N ILE A 81 -7.68 -5.49 -5.62
CA ILE A 81 -8.05 -5.69 -4.22
C ILE A 81 -7.55 -4.47 -3.47
N TRP A 82 -8.46 -3.73 -2.87
CA TRP A 82 -8.12 -2.59 -2.03
C TRP A 82 -8.26 -2.96 -0.57
N THR A 83 -7.13 -3.04 0.12
CA THR A 83 -7.08 -3.38 1.55
C THR A 83 -7.28 -2.13 2.40
N HIS A 84 -8.25 -2.19 3.31
CA HIS A 84 -8.58 -1.13 4.26
C HIS A 84 -8.05 -1.44 5.65
N ARG A 85 -7.43 -0.44 6.25
CA ARG A 85 -6.92 -0.49 7.62
C ARG A 85 -6.98 0.91 8.22
N ASP A 86 -7.00 0.99 9.56
CA ASP A 86 -6.90 2.26 10.29
C ASP A 86 -5.69 3.08 9.81
N PRO A 87 -5.91 4.30 9.27
CA PRO A 87 -4.83 5.15 8.80
C PRO A 87 -3.84 5.57 9.90
N GLY A 88 -4.29 5.71 11.14
CA GLY A 88 -3.47 6.17 12.25
C GLY A 88 -2.19 5.33 12.42
N PRO A 89 -2.29 4.03 12.73
CA PRO A 89 -1.13 3.13 12.82
C PRO A 89 -0.35 3.01 11.51
N VAL A 90 -1.04 2.99 10.36
CA VAL A 90 -0.39 2.83 9.04
C VAL A 90 0.52 4.03 8.73
N ILE A 91 0.01 5.25 8.91
CA ILE A 91 0.74 6.49 8.60
C ILE A 91 1.89 6.68 9.59
N THR A 92 1.67 6.38 10.87
CA THR A 92 2.72 6.44 11.90
C THR A 92 3.86 5.46 11.58
N SER A 93 3.52 4.23 11.17
CA SER A 93 4.50 3.23 10.74
C SER A 93 5.27 3.69 9.49
N LEU A 94 4.58 4.26 8.51
CA LEU A 94 5.18 4.75 7.28
C LEU A 94 6.11 5.95 7.54
N ALA A 95 5.73 6.88 8.40
CA ALA A 95 6.57 7.99 8.83
C ALA A 95 7.84 7.51 9.52
N SER A 96 7.72 6.50 10.39
CA SER A 96 8.87 5.86 11.04
C SER A 96 9.80 5.19 10.03
N LEU A 97 9.25 4.44 9.07
CA LEU A 97 10.01 3.79 8.00
C LEU A 97 10.78 4.82 7.15
N ALA A 98 10.12 5.89 6.72
CA ALA A 98 10.73 6.94 5.92
C ALA A 98 11.86 7.66 6.68
N ASN A 99 11.63 8.01 7.95
CA ASN A 99 12.68 8.60 8.77
C ASN A 99 13.88 7.66 8.96
N ALA A 100 13.64 6.37 9.17
CA ALA A 100 14.71 5.37 9.28
C ALA A 100 15.47 5.24 7.94
N GLY A 101 14.78 5.21 6.81
CA GLY A 101 15.37 5.11 5.47
C GLY A 101 16.20 6.33 5.09
N GLN A 102 15.81 7.52 5.54
CA GLN A 102 16.52 8.77 5.26
C GLN A 102 17.74 9.00 6.14
N ARG A 103 17.82 8.39 7.34
CA ARG A 103 18.93 8.57 8.30
C ARG A 103 20.32 8.45 7.68
N PRO A 104 20.64 7.47 6.82
CA PRO A 104 21.98 7.34 6.26
C PRO A 104 22.39 8.49 5.34
N LEU A 105 21.41 9.24 4.80
CA LEU A 105 21.63 10.29 3.79
C LEU A 105 21.36 11.71 4.31
N THR A 106 21.03 11.86 5.60
CA THR A 106 20.72 13.17 6.17
C THR A 106 21.33 13.36 7.55
N SER A 107 21.73 14.60 7.85
CA SER A 107 22.12 15.02 9.21
C SER A 107 20.92 15.53 10.04
N ARG A 108 19.71 15.53 9.49
CA ARG A 108 18.52 15.96 10.21
C ARG A 108 18.20 14.97 11.35
N THR A 109 17.92 15.52 12.50
CA THR A 109 17.54 14.77 13.70
C THR A 109 16.05 14.88 14.01
N ASP A 110 15.37 15.94 13.53
CA ASP A 110 13.92 16.14 13.70
C ASP A 110 13.14 15.27 12.68
N PRO A 111 12.34 14.29 13.14
CA PRO A 111 11.57 13.41 12.25
C PRO A 111 10.30 14.06 11.70
N ARG A 112 9.82 15.15 12.30
CA ARG A 112 8.51 15.77 12.01
C ARG A 112 8.33 16.23 10.57
N PRO A 113 9.29 16.91 9.91
CA PRO A 113 9.10 17.36 8.53
C PRO A 113 8.87 16.20 7.54
N THR A 114 9.56 15.08 7.72
CA THR A 114 9.35 13.87 6.92
C THR A 114 7.98 13.26 7.22
N ALA A 115 7.61 13.19 8.48
CA ALA A 115 6.34 12.62 8.92
C ALA A 115 5.15 13.45 8.37
N GLU A 116 5.17 14.77 8.47
CA GLU A 116 4.12 15.65 7.94
C GLU A 116 3.98 15.52 6.42
N GLU A 117 5.08 15.41 5.68
CA GLU A 117 5.02 15.20 4.23
C GLU A 117 4.35 13.85 3.88
N TRP A 118 4.66 12.77 4.60
CA TRP A 118 4.04 11.48 4.38
C TRP A 118 2.57 11.45 4.80
N LYS A 119 2.20 12.12 5.90
CA LYS A 119 0.81 12.26 6.33
C LYS A 119 -0.02 12.98 5.27
N ARG A 120 0.44 14.16 4.81
CA ARG A 120 -0.18 14.92 3.72
C ARG A 120 -0.35 14.07 2.45
N LYS A 121 0.69 13.33 2.10
CA LYS A 121 0.70 12.47 0.93
C LYS A 121 -0.29 11.32 1.05
N CYS A 122 -0.41 10.71 2.20
CA CYS A 122 -1.42 9.67 2.45
C CYS A 122 -2.84 10.23 2.41
N ALA A 123 -3.06 11.42 2.97
CA ALA A 123 -4.35 12.09 2.89
C ALA A 123 -4.75 12.38 1.42
N PHE A 124 -3.81 12.88 0.62
CA PHE A 124 -4.03 13.10 -0.82
C PHE A 124 -4.36 11.79 -1.54
N ALA A 125 -3.60 10.71 -1.28
CA ALA A 125 -3.84 9.42 -1.92
C ALA A 125 -5.21 8.82 -1.58
N LEU A 126 -5.55 8.81 -0.30
CA LEU A 126 -6.84 8.28 0.15
C LEU A 126 -8.00 9.13 -0.39
N GLY A 127 -7.89 10.47 -0.36
CA GLY A 127 -8.88 11.35 -0.96
C GLY A 127 -9.07 11.08 -2.45
N SER A 128 -7.99 11.03 -3.23
CA SER A 128 -8.04 10.73 -4.66
C SER A 128 -8.62 9.34 -4.95
N ALA A 129 -8.32 8.35 -4.13
CA ALA A 129 -8.83 7.00 -4.29
C ALA A 129 -10.33 6.91 -3.94
N VAL A 130 -10.79 7.63 -2.92
CA VAL A 130 -12.22 7.77 -2.60
C VAL A 130 -12.97 8.44 -3.75
N ASP A 131 -12.44 9.55 -4.27
CA ASP A 131 -13.04 10.27 -5.41
C ASP A 131 -13.10 9.38 -6.67
N PHE A 132 -12.10 8.54 -6.88
CA PHE A 132 -12.07 7.58 -7.97
C PHE A 132 -13.12 6.49 -7.80
N ASP A 133 -13.21 5.92 -6.60
CA ASP A 133 -14.19 4.87 -6.27
C ASP A 133 -15.63 5.37 -6.45
N GLU A 134 -15.93 6.60 -6.02
CA GLU A 134 -17.25 7.21 -6.17
C GLU A 134 -17.70 7.40 -7.61
N LYS A 135 -16.75 7.58 -8.52
CA LYS A 135 -17.00 7.78 -9.97
C LYS A 135 -16.92 6.47 -10.77
N SER A 136 -16.44 5.42 -10.15
CA SER A 136 -16.22 4.12 -10.80
C SER A 136 -17.49 3.28 -10.81
N GLU A 137 -17.58 2.38 -11.79
CA GLU A 137 -18.66 1.38 -11.82
C GLU A 137 -18.55 0.42 -10.62
N PRO A 138 -19.68 0.01 -10.04
CA PRO A 138 -19.68 -0.96 -8.94
C PRO A 138 -18.93 -2.25 -9.31
N GLY A 139 -18.03 -2.68 -8.41
CA GLY A 139 -17.25 -3.91 -8.61
C GLY A 139 -15.95 -3.73 -9.39
N TRP A 140 -15.51 -2.50 -9.65
CA TRP A 140 -14.19 -2.23 -10.24
C TRP A 140 -13.03 -2.75 -9.36
N CYS A 141 -13.25 -2.82 -8.04
CA CYS A 141 -12.33 -3.44 -7.09
C CYS A 141 -13.08 -4.27 -6.04
N GLN A 142 -12.37 -5.17 -5.38
CA GLN A 142 -12.82 -5.87 -4.19
C GLN A 142 -12.23 -5.18 -2.96
N HIS A 143 -13.09 -4.64 -2.12
CA HIS A 143 -12.71 -4.09 -0.82
C HIS A 143 -12.43 -5.21 0.18
N LEU A 144 -11.34 -5.10 0.93
CA LEU A 144 -10.91 -6.08 1.91
C LEU A 144 -10.46 -5.39 3.19
N HIS A 145 -11.08 -5.70 4.32
CA HIS A 145 -10.62 -5.21 5.62
C HIS A 145 -9.44 -6.02 6.14
N TYR A 146 -8.44 -5.31 6.64
CA TYR A 146 -7.22 -5.92 7.19
C TYR A 146 -7.53 -6.88 8.35
N GLU A 147 -8.53 -6.57 9.16
CA GLU A 147 -9.00 -7.41 10.28
C GLU A 147 -9.42 -8.80 9.79
N SER A 148 -10.25 -8.87 8.75
CA SER A 148 -10.66 -10.15 8.16
C SER A 148 -9.47 -10.99 7.72
N LEU A 149 -8.43 -10.34 7.15
CA LEU A 149 -7.20 -11.02 6.75
C LEU A 149 -6.40 -11.51 7.96
N MET A 150 -6.46 -10.81 9.10
CA MET A 150 -5.77 -11.21 10.32
C MET A 150 -6.50 -12.28 11.11
N ASP A 151 -7.83 -12.26 11.07
CA ASP A 151 -8.68 -13.24 11.79
C ASP A 151 -8.64 -14.62 11.14
N ASP A 152 -8.83 -14.70 9.83
CA ASP A 152 -8.72 -15.95 9.06
C ASP A 152 -8.10 -15.68 7.67
N PRO A 153 -6.75 -15.70 7.58
CA PRO A 153 -6.05 -15.41 6.33
C PRO A 153 -6.40 -16.38 5.19
N LEU A 154 -6.57 -17.66 5.52
CA LEU A 154 -6.79 -18.69 4.51
C LEU A 154 -8.19 -18.59 3.91
N GLU A 155 -9.23 -18.47 4.76
CA GLU A 155 -10.60 -18.35 4.30
C GLU A 155 -10.81 -17.00 3.56
N THR A 156 -10.20 -15.93 4.05
CA THR A 156 -10.20 -14.63 3.37
C THR A 156 -9.64 -14.74 1.94
N VAL A 157 -8.50 -15.41 1.77
CA VAL A 157 -7.90 -15.63 0.44
C VAL A 157 -8.78 -16.54 -0.42
N ARG A 158 -9.38 -17.60 0.15
CA ARG A 158 -10.35 -18.45 -0.58
C ARG A 158 -11.55 -17.64 -1.07
N GLY A 159 -12.08 -16.75 -0.23
CA GLY A 159 -13.17 -15.85 -0.59
C GLY A 159 -12.81 -14.94 -1.78
N LEU A 160 -11.61 -14.36 -1.78
CA LEU A 160 -11.10 -13.56 -2.90
C LEU A 160 -10.98 -14.38 -4.19
N TYR A 161 -10.42 -15.59 -4.13
CA TYR A 161 -10.32 -16.45 -5.31
C TYR A 161 -11.69 -16.79 -5.86
N LYS A 162 -12.65 -17.16 -5.01
CA LYS A 162 -14.04 -17.44 -5.36
C LYS A 162 -14.72 -16.21 -6.00
N HIS A 163 -14.54 -15.03 -5.41
CA HIS A 163 -15.07 -13.77 -5.96
C HIS A 163 -14.60 -13.54 -7.39
N PHE A 164 -13.35 -13.85 -7.69
CA PHE A 164 -12.79 -13.74 -9.04
C PHE A 164 -12.99 -14.97 -9.92
N GLY A 165 -13.89 -15.88 -9.57
CA GLY A 165 -14.21 -17.07 -10.35
C GLY A 165 -13.07 -18.09 -10.43
N SER A 166 -12.27 -18.19 -9.38
CA SER A 166 -11.14 -19.12 -9.26
C SER A 166 -11.22 -19.86 -7.92
N GLU A 167 -10.45 -20.93 -7.78
CA GLU A 167 -10.37 -21.71 -6.54
C GLU A 167 -8.94 -21.80 -6.04
N VAL A 168 -8.79 -21.91 -4.73
CA VAL A 168 -7.50 -22.21 -4.08
C VAL A 168 -7.35 -23.73 -4.05
N SER A 169 -6.35 -24.26 -4.74
CA SER A 169 -6.07 -25.71 -4.69
C SER A 169 -5.56 -26.13 -3.30
N ASP A 170 -5.73 -27.42 -2.95
CA ASP A 170 -5.23 -27.97 -1.69
C ASP A 170 -3.72 -27.78 -1.51
N LEU A 171 -2.96 -27.88 -2.60
CA LEU A 171 -1.52 -27.63 -2.56
C LEU A 171 -1.22 -26.17 -2.23
N HIS A 172 -1.99 -25.23 -2.80
CA HIS A 172 -1.82 -23.81 -2.51
C HIS A 172 -2.22 -23.49 -1.06
N ALA A 173 -3.33 -24.03 -0.59
CA ALA A 173 -3.77 -23.90 0.80
C ALA A 173 -2.67 -24.35 1.78
N ARG A 174 -2.16 -25.58 1.63
CA ARG A 174 -1.05 -26.11 2.46
C ARG A 174 0.20 -25.23 2.41
N ARG A 175 0.54 -24.64 1.27
CA ARG A 175 1.69 -23.72 1.15
C ARG A 175 1.46 -22.42 1.91
N MET A 176 0.25 -21.90 1.90
CA MET A 176 -0.11 -20.70 2.68
C MET A 176 -0.07 -20.98 4.19
N GLU A 177 -0.62 -22.11 4.64
CA GLU A 177 -0.55 -22.55 6.04
C GLU A 177 0.90 -22.68 6.50
N ALA A 178 1.72 -23.40 5.76
CA ALA A 178 3.15 -23.55 6.07
C ALA A 178 3.89 -22.21 6.09
N PHE A 179 3.54 -21.26 5.20
CA PHE A 179 4.13 -19.93 5.22
C PHE A 179 3.77 -19.14 6.48
N LEU A 180 2.51 -19.21 6.92
CA LEU A 180 2.04 -18.54 8.14
C LEU A 180 2.70 -19.13 9.40
N GLU A 181 2.85 -20.45 9.47
CA GLU A 181 3.55 -21.13 10.56
C GLU A 181 5.02 -20.74 10.66
N HIS A 182 5.73 -20.61 9.52
CA HIS A 182 7.14 -20.26 9.48
C HIS A 182 7.43 -18.76 9.61
N ARG A 183 6.41 -17.93 9.50
CA ARG A 183 6.51 -16.46 9.63
C ARG A 183 5.44 -15.90 10.58
N PRO A 184 5.54 -16.18 11.87
CA PRO A 184 4.66 -15.55 12.85
C PRO A 184 4.81 -14.02 12.80
N LYS A 185 3.76 -13.30 13.17
CA LYS A 185 3.65 -11.82 13.10
C LYS A 185 4.90 -11.09 13.62
N ASP A 186 5.56 -11.65 14.60
CA ASP A 186 6.69 -11.02 15.31
C ASP A 186 8.06 -11.64 14.99
N ALA A 187 8.17 -12.40 13.90
CA ALA A 187 9.39 -13.12 13.50
C ALA A 187 10.63 -12.20 13.37
N PHE A 188 10.43 -10.92 13.10
CA PHE A 188 11.51 -9.92 12.95
C PHE A 188 11.56 -8.89 14.09
N GLY A 189 10.89 -9.18 15.21
CA GLY A 189 10.77 -8.28 16.36
C GLY A 189 9.63 -7.27 16.25
N HIS A 190 9.33 -6.62 17.37
CA HIS A 190 8.32 -5.57 17.42
C HIS A 190 8.96 -4.22 17.05
N HIS A 191 8.56 -3.66 15.92
CA HIS A 191 8.86 -2.27 15.63
C HIS A 191 7.88 -1.38 16.40
N ARG A 192 8.39 -0.61 17.35
CA ARG A 192 7.60 0.35 18.13
C ARG A 192 7.67 1.71 17.46
N TYR A 193 6.54 2.29 17.21
CA TYR A 193 6.38 3.66 16.73
C TYR A 193 5.19 4.29 17.45
N ASP A 194 5.33 5.56 17.80
CA ASP A 194 4.33 6.34 18.49
C ASP A 194 4.04 7.62 17.69
N PRO A 195 2.77 8.00 17.46
CA PRO A 195 2.45 9.25 16.80
C PRO A 195 3.02 10.48 17.55
N ALA A 196 3.22 10.38 18.86
CA ALA A 196 3.85 11.43 19.65
C ALA A 196 5.30 11.74 19.22
N ASP A 197 6.04 10.78 18.67
CA ASP A 197 7.38 11.00 18.10
C ASP A 197 7.36 12.03 16.96
N PHE A 198 6.20 12.20 16.33
CA PHE A 198 5.98 13.11 15.20
C PHE A 198 5.14 14.34 15.59
N GLY A 199 4.73 14.44 16.86
CA GLY A 199 3.85 15.51 17.36
C GLY A 199 2.38 15.29 17.04
N TRP A 200 1.95 14.06 16.79
CA TRP A 200 0.58 13.67 16.51
C TRP A 200 -0.06 12.97 17.70
N THR A 201 -1.40 12.85 17.66
CA THR A 201 -2.17 11.95 18.52
C THR A 201 -2.99 11.00 17.64
N TYR A 202 -3.39 9.84 18.17
CA TYR A 202 -4.26 8.92 17.44
C TYR A 202 -5.63 9.54 17.17
N GLU A 203 -6.16 10.34 18.11
CA GLU A 203 -7.43 11.06 17.94
C GLU A 203 -7.34 12.09 16.81
N GLY A 204 -6.24 12.84 16.73
CA GLY A 204 -6.01 13.81 15.68
C GLY A 204 -5.92 13.16 14.30
N LEU A 205 -5.24 12.01 14.22
CA LEU A 205 -5.18 11.22 12.97
C LEU A 205 -6.56 10.64 12.62
N ALA A 206 -7.30 10.09 13.58
CA ALA A 206 -8.65 9.57 13.36
C ALA A 206 -9.61 10.66 12.84
N GLU A 207 -9.52 11.88 13.37
CA GLU A 207 -10.31 13.02 12.88
C GLU A 207 -9.94 13.40 11.44
N GLU A 208 -8.65 13.49 11.13
CA GLU A 208 -8.15 13.87 9.80
C GLU A 208 -8.58 12.88 8.72
N PHE A 209 -8.65 11.58 9.06
CA PHE A 209 -9.01 10.51 8.11
C PHE A 209 -10.46 10.00 8.28
N ARG A 210 -11.31 10.68 9.04
CA ARG A 210 -12.69 10.26 9.34
C ARG A 210 -13.50 9.99 8.07
N HIS A 211 -13.41 10.84 7.06
CA HIS A 211 -14.14 10.66 5.81
C HIS A 211 -13.87 9.28 5.17
N TYR A 212 -12.62 8.86 5.17
CA TYR A 212 -12.22 7.54 4.66
C TYR A 212 -12.72 6.41 5.57
N THR A 213 -12.52 6.52 6.88
CA THR A 213 -12.89 5.46 7.84
C THR A 213 -14.40 5.25 7.90
N ASP A 214 -15.19 6.34 7.88
CA ASP A 214 -16.65 6.27 7.87
C ASP A 214 -17.18 5.65 6.57
N ARG A 215 -16.62 6.05 5.42
CA ARG A 215 -17.06 5.55 4.12
C ARG A 215 -16.85 4.05 3.96
N TYR A 216 -15.73 3.53 4.41
CA TYR A 216 -15.39 2.12 4.26
C TYR A 216 -15.58 1.31 5.54
N HIS A 217 -16.19 1.88 6.58
CA HIS A 217 -16.42 1.22 7.86
C HIS A 217 -15.14 0.63 8.46
N VAL A 218 -14.04 1.39 8.39
CA VAL A 218 -12.75 0.98 8.95
C VAL A 218 -12.75 1.23 10.45
N HIS A 219 -12.55 0.17 11.23
CA HIS A 219 -12.43 0.32 12.68
C HIS A 219 -11.11 1.01 13.04
N THR A 220 -11.19 1.99 13.94
CA THR A 220 -9.99 2.61 14.51
C THR A 220 -9.38 1.70 15.55
N GLU A 221 -8.08 1.41 15.38
CA GLU A 221 -7.32 0.63 16.36
C GLU A 221 -7.07 1.51 17.60
N VAL A 222 -8.01 1.51 18.56
CA VAL A 222 -7.79 2.17 19.86
C VAL A 222 -6.69 1.39 20.58
N ARG A 223 -5.50 1.96 20.64
CA ARG A 223 -4.46 1.45 21.55
C ARG A 223 -4.78 2.01 22.92
N ALA A 224 -5.23 1.16 23.83
CA ALA A 224 -5.22 1.48 25.25
C ALA A 224 -3.77 1.75 25.68
N ASP A 225 -3.56 2.88 26.34
CA ASP A 225 -2.29 3.27 26.97
C ASP A 225 -1.78 2.22 27.95
#